data_de80add499e70c4108c0e9287f9e7196
#
_entry.id   de80add499e70c4108c0e9287f9e7196
#
_cell.length_a   1.000
_cell.length_b   1.000
_cell.length_c   1.000
_cell.angle_alpha   90.00
_cell.angle_beta   90.00
_cell.angle_gamma   90.00
#
_symmetry.space_group_name_H-M   'P 1'
#
loop_
_entity.id
_entity.type
_entity.pdbx_description
1 polymer ?
#
loop_
_entity_poly.entity_id
_entity_poly.type
_entity_poly.pdbx_seq_one_letter_code
_entity_poly.pdbx_strand_id
1 'polypeptide(L)'
;MKKMWKNVLGIVLVAAISAGAAVGTSAYLINKNQPVFGASGSANTFSQPIRLAGYNTVAAENTDFTKAAESTVHGVVHIKATTNAKQYADGGNQPQYVDPFEYFFGFGGRGGGGFQRPQPQPRVGAGSGVIISTDGYIITNNHVIDGADELEVTLNDNRKFVAKLVGTDPTTDIALLKIDAKDLPTIPFGDSEKLKVGEWVLAVGNPFNLTSTVTAGIVSAKGRGISMGGGDKSKIESFIQTDAAVNPGNSGGALVNTKGELVGINTAIYSETGNFAGYSFAVPISIAGKVANDLKQFGAVQRAILGVQIMSVGDIADMLGYPNLPAKQKEELSALKSKIKVSEGACVADFADRSTAKEAGIEKGDVIVAVNGAKVKSANALQEQISKYRPGDKVQVTVDRNGSTKTFNVELRNAQGSTAVVKGAADSAEVLGAAFSALTNEQKRELGVSYGIEVTGLLNGKLKDAGIKKGFIIMVVNDQKISSPEQLERIVDKVLKGNGDDRYNEDDRYIVVKGFYPNGRTKVYAIDLAE
;
A
#
# COMPACT_ATOMS: atom_id res chain seq x y z
N MET A 1 40.06 74.84 -14.42
CA MET A 1 40.75 73.55 -14.27
C MET A 1 41.32 73.28 -12.85
N LYS A 2 42.01 74.15 -12.20
CA LYS A 2 42.62 73.94 -10.85
C LYS A 2 41.59 73.59 -9.73
N LYS A 3 40.36 74.12 -9.79
CA LYS A 3 39.34 73.92 -8.74
C LYS A 3 38.66 72.50 -8.84
N MET A 4 38.58 71.98 -10.04
CA MET A 4 38.00 70.69 -10.29
C MET A 4 38.91 69.50 -9.84
N TRP A 5 40.24 69.69 -9.99
CA TRP A 5 41.22 68.69 -9.57
C TRP A 5 41.31 68.57 -8.03
N LYS A 6 41.11 69.67 -7.26
CA LYS A 6 41.07 69.61 -5.79
C LYS A 6 39.86 68.79 -5.29
N ASN A 7 38.73 68.92 -5.94
CA ASN A 7 37.52 68.13 -5.56
C ASN A 7 37.66 66.65 -5.91
N VAL A 8 38.27 66.29 -7.05
CA VAL A 8 38.55 64.90 -7.44
C VAL A 8 39.56 64.26 -6.48
N LEU A 9 40.62 65.02 -6.10
CA LEU A 9 41.60 64.52 -5.14
C LEU A 9 40.97 64.27 -3.75
N GLY A 10 40.05 65.17 -3.32
CA GLY A 10 39.31 65.00 -2.06
C GLY A 10 38.41 63.73 -2.06
N ILE A 11 37.72 63.48 -3.17
CA ILE A 11 36.83 62.30 -3.30
C ILE A 11 37.65 60.99 -3.31
N VAL A 12 38.80 60.96 -4.00
CA VAL A 12 39.72 59.83 -4.02
C VAL A 12 40.30 59.56 -2.63
N LEU A 13 40.66 60.62 -1.88
CA LEU A 13 41.19 60.46 -0.53
C LEU A 13 40.14 59.93 0.46
N VAL A 14 38.89 60.41 0.38
CA VAL A 14 37.76 59.90 1.20
C VAL A 14 37.47 58.48 0.88
N ALA A 15 37.47 58.10 -0.41
CA ALA A 15 37.23 56.68 -0.83
C ALA A 15 38.36 55.74 -0.35
N ALA A 16 39.62 56.21 -0.35
CA ALA A 16 40.75 55.40 0.15
C ALA A 16 40.71 55.25 1.68
N ILE A 17 40.30 56.27 2.42
CA ILE A 17 40.18 56.24 3.88
C ILE A 17 38.98 55.31 4.27
N SER A 18 37.84 55.38 3.55
CA SER A 18 36.68 54.51 3.83
C SER A 18 36.98 53.04 3.51
N ALA A 19 37.70 52.75 2.44
CA ALA A 19 38.12 51.38 2.10
C ALA A 19 39.12 50.83 3.14
N GLY A 20 40.10 51.64 3.57
CA GLY A 20 41.06 51.31 4.63
C GLY A 20 40.38 51.02 5.98
N ALA A 21 39.39 51.83 6.35
CA ALA A 21 38.63 51.68 7.58
C ALA A 21 37.76 50.40 7.54
N ALA A 22 37.15 50.08 6.40
CA ALA A 22 36.36 48.87 6.23
C ALA A 22 37.22 47.58 6.33
N VAL A 23 38.39 47.56 5.72
CA VAL A 23 39.34 46.45 5.82
C VAL A 23 39.91 46.33 7.23
N GLY A 24 40.26 47.46 7.87
CA GLY A 24 40.79 47.47 9.23
C GLY A 24 39.78 47.03 10.29
N THR A 25 38.53 47.44 10.16
CA THR A 25 37.45 46.99 11.06
C THR A 25 37.08 45.56 10.84
N SER A 26 37.05 45.06 9.59
CA SER A 26 36.81 43.65 9.29
C SER A 26 37.93 42.76 9.85
N ALA A 27 39.19 43.14 9.66
CA ALA A 27 40.34 42.41 10.23
C ALA A 27 40.34 42.46 11.77
N TYR A 28 39.95 43.59 12.38
CA TYR A 28 39.83 43.71 13.83
C TYR A 28 38.71 42.84 14.40
N LEU A 29 37.54 42.81 13.73
CA LEU A 29 36.41 41.97 14.16
C LEU A 29 36.69 40.47 13.96
N ILE A 30 37.38 40.08 12.89
CA ILE A 30 37.80 38.69 12.68
C ILE A 30 38.81 38.27 13.75
N ASN A 31 39.74 39.11 14.11
CA ASN A 31 40.75 38.82 15.13
C ASN A 31 40.18 38.80 16.57
N LYS A 32 39.11 39.60 16.83
CA LYS A 32 38.46 39.67 18.14
C LYS A 32 37.48 38.51 18.38
N ASN A 33 36.97 37.87 17.32
CA ASN A 33 36.05 36.73 17.39
C ASN A 33 36.72 35.37 17.21
N GLN A 34 38.04 35.29 17.28
CA GLN A 34 38.67 33.99 17.42
C GLN A 34 38.41 33.48 18.83
N PRO A 35 37.79 32.32 19.01
CA PRO A 35 37.68 31.73 20.33
C PRO A 35 39.08 31.35 20.79
N VAL A 36 39.56 32.03 21.83
CA VAL A 36 40.79 31.65 22.57
C VAL A 36 40.46 30.34 23.30
N PHE A 37 40.76 29.26 22.69
CA PHE A 37 40.84 27.96 23.38
C PHE A 37 42.20 27.87 24.07
N GLY A 38 42.24 28.33 25.31
CA GLY A 38 43.42 28.17 26.13
C GLY A 38 43.24 28.66 27.54
N ALA A 39 43.16 27.72 28.46
CA ALA A 39 43.59 27.71 29.84
C ALA A 39 42.64 28.17 30.95
N SER A 40 42.30 27.22 31.78
CA SER A 40 42.20 27.22 33.24
C SER A 40 40.93 27.74 33.89
N GLY A 41 40.15 26.78 34.40
CA GLY A 41 39.17 27.05 35.46
C GLY A 41 38.06 26.04 35.56
N SER A 42 38.36 24.92 36.19
CA SER A 42 37.53 23.93 36.93
C SER A 42 36.11 23.60 36.44
N ALA A 43 36.01 22.33 36.16
CA ALA A 43 34.92 21.38 36.48
C ALA A 43 33.64 21.44 35.69
N ASN A 44 33.49 20.60 34.77
CA ASN A 44 32.73 19.38 34.61
C ASN A 44 32.53 18.99 33.13
N THR A 45 33.33 18.06 32.73
CA THR A 45 33.02 16.82 32.04
C THR A 45 32.22 16.92 30.74
N PHE A 46 32.86 17.30 29.65
CA PHE A 46 32.85 16.51 28.43
C PHE A 46 34.30 16.32 27.99
N SER A 47 34.99 15.40 28.64
CA SER A 47 36.36 15.01 28.30
C SER A 47 36.38 13.87 27.27
N GLN A 48 35.68 14.06 26.16
CA GLN A 48 35.97 13.36 24.92
C GLN A 48 36.46 14.41 23.93
N PRO A 49 37.65 14.26 23.35
CA PRO A 49 38.04 15.13 22.25
C PRO A 49 36.99 14.94 21.15
N ILE A 50 36.30 16.04 20.77
CA ILE A 50 35.52 16.08 19.54
C ILE A 50 36.52 15.69 18.44
N ARG A 51 36.50 14.43 18.01
CA ARG A 51 37.14 14.03 16.79
C ARG A 51 36.36 14.74 15.69
N LEU A 52 36.87 15.85 15.21
CA LEU A 52 36.56 16.33 13.89
C LEU A 52 36.87 15.13 12.98
N ALA A 53 35.82 14.44 12.55
CA ALA A 53 35.95 13.45 11.51
C ALA A 53 36.67 14.17 10.38
N GLY A 54 37.90 13.76 10.07
CA GLY A 54 38.57 14.28 8.90
C GLY A 54 37.62 14.04 7.74
N TYR A 55 37.15 15.12 7.13
CA TYR A 55 36.44 15.04 5.88
C TYR A 55 37.43 14.44 4.87
N ASN A 56 37.48 13.11 4.79
CA ASN A 56 37.79 12.53 3.53
C ASN A 56 36.69 13.03 2.62
N THR A 57 36.98 14.04 1.84
CA THR A 57 36.16 14.44 0.71
C THR A 57 36.15 13.24 -0.22
N VAL A 58 35.20 12.30 0.02
CA VAL A 58 34.72 11.45 -1.06
C VAL A 58 34.24 12.48 -2.08
N ALA A 59 34.94 12.55 -3.21
CA ALA A 59 34.53 13.41 -4.31
C ALA A 59 33.04 13.10 -4.53
N ALA A 60 32.19 14.10 -4.37
CA ALA A 60 30.77 13.94 -4.63
C ALA A 60 30.69 13.53 -6.10
N GLU A 61 30.37 12.26 -6.36
CA GLU A 61 30.04 11.84 -7.71
C GLU A 61 28.92 12.77 -8.17
N ASN A 62 29.13 13.48 -9.26
CA ASN A 62 28.10 14.29 -9.89
C ASN A 62 26.96 13.33 -10.27
N THR A 63 25.90 13.30 -9.45
CA THR A 63 24.74 12.43 -9.70
C THR A 63 23.95 13.06 -10.84
N ASP A 64 24.17 12.56 -12.06
CA ASP A 64 23.42 12.95 -13.25
C ASP A 64 22.24 11.99 -13.43
N PHE A 65 21.02 12.54 -13.34
CA PHE A 65 19.78 11.78 -13.50
C PHE A 65 19.29 11.68 -14.95
N THR A 66 19.96 12.36 -15.90
CA THR A 66 19.51 12.49 -17.29
C THR A 66 19.29 11.12 -17.92
N LYS A 67 20.26 10.21 -17.77
CA LYS A 67 20.17 8.85 -18.36
C LYS A 67 19.02 8.04 -17.75
N ALA A 68 18.84 8.10 -16.44
CA ALA A 68 17.75 7.40 -15.78
C ALA A 68 16.39 7.97 -16.19
N ALA A 69 16.28 9.30 -16.30
CA ALA A 69 15.06 9.96 -16.78
C ALA A 69 14.76 9.60 -18.23
N GLU A 70 15.72 9.75 -19.16
CA GLU A 70 15.54 9.44 -20.59
C GLU A 70 15.13 7.99 -20.83
N SER A 71 15.70 7.04 -20.08
CA SER A 71 15.38 5.62 -20.24
C SER A 71 13.99 5.24 -19.70
N THR A 72 13.39 6.06 -18.83
CA THR A 72 12.16 5.70 -18.10
C THR A 72 10.92 6.44 -18.56
N VAL A 73 11.04 7.70 -19.04
CA VAL A 73 9.89 8.52 -19.43
C VAL A 73 9.02 7.86 -20.51
N HIS A 74 9.62 7.08 -21.42
CA HIS A 74 8.89 6.39 -22.48
C HIS A 74 8.15 5.14 -21.99
N GLY A 75 8.53 4.59 -20.83
CA GLY A 75 7.88 3.45 -20.19
C GLY A 75 6.74 3.85 -19.24
N VAL A 76 6.47 5.17 -19.07
CA VAL A 76 5.37 5.67 -18.24
C VAL A 76 4.28 6.27 -19.13
N VAL A 77 3.04 5.90 -18.85
CA VAL A 77 1.86 6.27 -19.63
C VAL A 77 0.88 7.10 -18.81
N HIS A 78 0.04 7.87 -19.50
CA HIS A 78 -1.13 8.51 -18.93
C HIS A 78 -2.32 7.55 -18.97
N ILE A 79 -3.08 7.48 -17.88
CA ILE A 79 -4.33 6.71 -17.78
C ILE A 79 -5.47 7.67 -17.51
N LYS A 80 -6.48 7.61 -18.37
CA LYS A 80 -7.76 8.30 -18.21
C LYS A 80 -8.82 7.26 -17.88
N ALA A 81 -9.45 7.41 -16.71
CA ALA A 81 -10.53 6.57 -16.23
C ALA A 81 -11.85 7.35 -16.33
N THR A 82 -12.82 6.84 -17.06
CA THR A 82 -14.12 7.52 -17.27
C THR A 82 -15.21 6.68 -16.63
N THR A 83 -16.01 7.29 -15.75
CA THR A 83 -17.21 6.69 -15.17
C THR A 83 -18.43 7.37 -15.78
N ASN A 84 -19.27 6.60 -16.47
CA ASN A 84 -20.49 7.09 -17.09
C ASN A 84 -21.57 7.34 -16.03
N ALA A 85 -22.32 8.43 -16.17
CA ALA A 85 -23.42 8.73 -15.28
C ALA A 85 -24.55 7.71 -15.49
N LYS A 86 -24.69 6.74 -14.57
CA LYS A 86 -25.89 5.88 -14.54
C LYS A 86 -27.09 6.76 -14.19
N GLN A 87 -28.15 6.74 -15.04
CA GLN A 87 -29.43 7.36 -14.72
C GLN A 87 -30.05 6.62 -13.54
N TYR A 88 -29.85 7.12 -12.33
CA TYR A 88 -30.65 6.68 -11.18
C TYR A 88 -32.04 7.32 -11.30
N ALA A 89 -32.98 6.59 -11.87
CA ALA A 89 -34.40 6.85 -11.67
C ALA A 89 -34.74 6.23 -10.30
N ASP A 90 -34.97 7.04 -9.34
CA ASP A 90 -35.95 7.04 -8.27
C ASP A 90 -35.36 7.44 -6.91
N GLY A 91 -36.20 8.20 -6.17
CA GLY A 91 -35.84 8.95 -4.99
C GLY A 91 -35.53 8.08 -3.76
N GLY A 92 -34.30 8.04 -3.37
CA GLY A 92 -33.85 7.53 -2.08
C GLY A 92 -32.63 8.33 -1.59
N ASN A 93 -32.62 8.67 -0.31
CA ASN A 93 -31.51 9.30 0.41
C ASN A 93 -30.25 8.47 0.20
N GLN A 94 -29.41 8.82 -0.77
CA GLN A 94 -28.13 8.14 -0.98
C GLN A 94 -27.01 8.91 -0.29
N PRO A 95 -26.05 8.22 0.34
CA PRO A 95 -24.85 8.87 0.85
C PRO A 95 -24.10 9.51 -0.32
N GLN A 96 -23.66 10.74 -0.11
CA GLN A 96 -22.88 11.51 -1.07
C GLN A 96 -21.59 10.74 -1.36
N TYR A 97 -21.49 10.16 -2.57
CA TYR A 97 -20.29 9.48 -3.03
C TYR A 97 -19.17 10.52 -3.13
N VAL A 98 -18.22 10.42 -2.23
CA VAL A 98 -17.00 11.23 -2.26
C VAL A 98 -16.06 10.51 -3.22
N ASP A 99 -15.57 11.23 -4.24
CA ASP A 99 -14.56 10.71 -5.17
C ASP A 99 -13.40 10.12 -4.35
N PRO A 100 -13.00 8.86 -4.56
CA PRO A 100 -11.86 8.26 -3.86
C PRO A 100 -10.59 9.11 -3.96
N PHE A 101 -10.42 9.84 -5.06
CA PHE A 101 -9.33 10.78 -5.25
C PHE A 101 -9.47 12.02 -4.35
N GLU A 102 -10.65 12.61 -4.24
CA GLU A 102 -10.93 13.72 -3.31
C GLU A 102 -10.80 13.26 -1.85
N TYR A 103 -11.25 12.04 -1.53
CA TYR A 103 -11.14 11.45 -0.20
C TYR A 103 -9.68 11.15 0.17
N PHE A 104 -8.92 10.58 -0.77
CA PHE A 104 -7.54 10.19 -0.54
C PHE A 104 -6.57 11.39 -0.50
N PHE A 105 -6.85 12.44 -1.28
CA PHE A 105 -6.04 13.66 -1.36
C PHE A 105 -6.60 14.84 -0.57
N GLY A 106 -7.68 14.69 0.17
CA GLY A 106 -8.17 15.73 1.10
C GLY A 106 -8.87 16.91 0.45
N PHE A 107 -9.28 16.83 -0.82
CA PHE A 107 -10.01 17.90 -1.52
C PHE A 107 -11.50 17.99 -1.17
N GLY A 108 -11.98 17.29 -0.14
CA GLY A 108 -13.33 17.39 0.40
C GLY A 108 -13.64 18.79 0.95
N GLY A 109 -13.77 19.76 0.07
CA GLY A 109 -14.02 21.16 0.37
C GLY A 109 -15.39 21.37 1.03
N ARG A 110 -15.37 21.87 2.25
CA ARG A 110 -16.48 22.53 2.93
C ARG A 110 -16.93 23.74 2.08
N GLY A 111 -17.80 23.52 1.11
CA GLY A 111 -18.44 24.57 0.31
C GLY A 111 -19.94 24.50 0.49
N GLY A 112 -20.48 25.29 1.41
CA GLY A 112 -21.91 25.53 1.52
C GLY A 112 -22.40 26.40 0.37
N GLY A 113 -23.57 26.09 -0.17
CA GLY A 113 -24.40 27.05 -0.90
C GLY A 113 -24.95 26.57 -2.23
N GLY A 114 -26.25 26.41 -2.33
CA GLY A 114 -27.01 26.50 -3.59
C GLY A 114 -27.67 25.20 -4.06
N PHE A 115 -28.95 25.09 -3.83
CA PHE A 115 -29.83 24.06 -4.38
C PHE A 115 -29.96 24.21 -5.91
N GLN A 116 -29.05 23.58 -6.65
CA GLN A 116 -29.31 23.17 -8.02
C GLN A 116 -28.99 21.67 -8.09
N ARG A 117 -29.96 20.87 -8.53
CA ARG A 117 -29.75 19.44 -8.81
C ARG A 117 -28.71 19.34 -9.92
N PRO A 118 -27.51 18.79 -9.64
CA PRO A 118 -26.50 18.57 -10.68
C PRO A 118 -27.08 17.53 -11.67
N GLN A 119 -27.06 17.83 -12.95
CA GLN A 119 -27.26 16.79 -13.96
C GLN A 119 -26.12 15.78 -13.82
N PRO A 120 -26.38 14.47 -13.90
CA PRO A 120 -25.35 13.46 -13.87
C PRO A 120 -24.39 13.69 -15.04
N GLN A 121 -23.16 14.09 -14.72
CA GLN A 121 -22.09 14.24 -15.71
C GLN A 121 -21.10 13.09 -15.56
N PRO A 122 -20.51 12.59 -16.65
CA PRO A 122 -19.43 11.62 -16.59
C PRO A 122 -18.29 12.15 -15.72
N ARG A 123 -17.78 11.33 -14.81
CA ARG A 123 -16.60 11.67 -14.01
C ARG A 123 -15.36 11.15 -14.73
N VAL A 124 -14.31 11.95 -14.74
CA VAL A 124 -13.04 11.60 -15.38
C VAL A 124 -11.95 11.68 -14.33
N GLY A 125 -11.38 10.53 -13.98
CA GLY A 125 -10.15 10.40 -13.20
C GLY A 125 -8.93 10.34 -14.11
N ALA A 126 -7.77 10.70 -13.59
CA ALA A 126 -6.52 10.61 -14.31
C ALA A 126 -5.37 10.14 -13.40
N GLY A 127 -4.48 9.36 -13.95
CA GLY A 127 -3.27 8.88 -13.29
C GLY A 127 -2.21 8.45 -14.28
N SER A 128 -1.22 7.75 -13.80
CA SER A 128 -0.13 7.19 -14.58
C SER A 128 -0.12 5.67 -14.54
N GLY A 129 0.62 5.06 -15.43
CA GLY A 129 0.91 3.63 -15.43
C GLY A 129 2.32 3.33 -15.91
N VAL A 130 2.83 2.15 -15.60
CA VAL A 130 4.17 1.69 -15.98
C VAL A 130 4.05 0.49 -16.92
N ILE A 131 4.58 0.61 -18.11
CA ILE A 131 4.65 -0.50 -19.08
C ILE A 131 5.69 -1.52 -18.58
N ILE A 132 5.24 -2.75 -18.33
CA ILE A 132 6.08 -3.83 -17.79
C ILE A 132 6.40 -4.92 -18.81
N SER A 133 5.76 -4.89 -19.97
CA SER A 133 6.02 -5.85 -21.03
C SER A 133 5.81 -5.23 -22.41
N THR A 134 6.60 -5.69 -23.38
CA THR A 134 6.57 -5.20 -24.75
C THR A 134 5.25 -5.47 -25.48
N ASP A 135 4.45 -6.41 -24.99
CA ASP A 135 3.13 -6.78 -25.49
C ASP A 135 1.97 -5.99 -24.84
N GLY A 136 2.26 -5.01 -23.96
CA GLY A 136 1.27 -4.03 -23.52
C GLY A 136 0.64 -4.29 -22.15
N TYR A 137 1.29 -5.03 -21.24
CA TYR A 137 0.87 -5.04 -19.84
C TYR A 137 1.37 -3.79 -19.11
N ILE A 138 0.49 -3.18 -18.30
CA ILE A 138 0.74 -1.93 -17.60
C ILE A 138 0.32 -2.10 -16.15
N ILE A 139 1.22 -1.78 -15.21
CA ILE A 139 0.88 -1.66 -13.78
C ILE A 139 0.44 -0.23 -13.49
N THR A 140 -0.60 -0.08 -12.69
CA THR A 140 -1.06 1.20 -12.13
C THR A 140 -1.60 0.97 -10.72
N ASN A 141 -2.13 2.02 -10.07
CA ASN A 141 -2.84 1.87 -8.81
C ASN A 141 -4.30 1.48 -9.02
N ASN A 142 -4.85 0.73 -8.07
CA ASN A 142 -6.27 0.39 -8.05
C ASN A 142 -7.13 1.65 -7.98
N HIS A 143 -6.83 2.58 -7.08
CA HIS A 143 -7.62 3.82 -6.92
C HIS A 143 -7.64 4.71 -8.18
N VAL A 144 -6.68 4.58 -9.12
CA VAL A 144 -6.67 5.32 -10.39
C VAL A 144 -7.79 4.85 -11.32
N ILE A 145 -8.15 3.55 -11.23
CA ILE A 145 -9.09 2.93 -12.18
C ILE A 145 -10.38 2.45 -11.53
N ASP A 146 -10.52 2.64 -10.22
CA ASP A 146 -11.66 2.15 -9.45
C ASP A 146 -12.97 2.80 -9.91
N GLY A 147 -14.00 1.98 -10.11
CA GLY A 147 -15.30 2.42 -10.61
C GLY A 147 -15.32 2.96 -12.04
N ALA A 148 -14.27 2.78 -12.84
CA ALA A 148 -14.24 3.23 -14.24
C ALA A 148 -14.97 2.27 -15.18
N ASP A 149 -15.85 2.82 -16.04
CA ASP A 149 -16.49 2.06 -17.11
C ASP A 149 -15.59 1.96 -18.35
N GLU A 150 -14.73 2.97 -18.58
CA GLU A 150 -13.80 3.03 -19.71
C GLU A 150 -12.41 3.46 -19.26
N LEU A 151 -11.39 2.79 -19.80
CA LEU A 151 -9.98 3.08 -19.57
C LEU A 151 -9.28 3.41 -20.89
N GLU A 152 -8.74 4.62 -21.01
CA GLU A 152 -7.89 5.06 -22.11
C GLU A 152 -6.46 5.22 -21.63
N VAL A 153 -5.52 4.61 -22.33
CA VAL A 153 -4.08 4.76 -22.10
C VAL A 153 -3.48 5.59 -23.21
N THR A 154 -2.79 6.67 -22.86
CA THR A 154 -2.00 7.46 -23.80
C THR A 154 -0.52 7.27 -23.53
N LEU A 155 0.22 6.83 -24.55
CA LEU A 155 1.67 6.66 -24.48
C LEU A 155 2.40 8.01 -24.54
N ASN A 156 3.67 8.01 -24.20
CA ASN A 156 4.51 9.23 -24.26
C ASN A 156 4.66 9.81 -25.69
N ASP A 157 4.43 9.00 -26.73
CA ASP A 157 4.39 9.41 -28.14
C ASP A 157 2.99 9.83 -28.63
N ASN A 158 2.04 10.04 -27.71
CA ASN A 158 0.65 10.43 -27.95
C ASN A 158 -0.23 9.37 -28.64
N ARG A 159 0.21 8.14 -28.84
CA ARG A 159 -0.65 7.05 -29.29
C ARG A 159 -1.62 6.68 -28.16
N LYS A 160 -2.90 6.48 -28.54
CA LYS A 160 -4.01 6.18 -27.61
C LYS A 160 -4.51 4.77 -27.82
N PHE A 161 -4.81 4.10 -26.73
CA PHE A 161 -5.34 2.74 -26.71
C PHE A 161 -6.45 2.61 -25.69
N VAL A 162 -7.47 1.84 -26.02
CA VAL A 162 -8.43 1.36 -25.03
C VAL A 162 -7.73 0.26 -24.22
N ALA A 163 -7.73 0.39 -22.90
CA ALA A 163 -7.14 -0.60 -22.02
C ALA A 163 -8.22 -1.54 -21.47
N LYS A 164 -7.86 -2.81 -21.34
CA LYS A 164 -8.65 -3.83 -20.66
C LYS A 164 -8.10 -4.03 -19.27
N LEU A 165 -8.98 -4.08 -18.27
CA LEU A 165 -8.62 -4.50 -16.92
C LEU A 165 -8.32 -6.01 -16.92
N VAL A 166 -7.12 -6.40 -16.51
CA VAL A 166 -6.74 -7.80 -16.31
C VAL A 166 -7.12 -8.25 -14.91
N GLY A 167 -6.94 -7.37 -13.93
CA GLY A 167 -7.31 -7.57 -12.55
C GLY A 167 -6.80 -6.46 -11.64
N THR A 168 -7.32 -6.43 -10.43
CA THR A 168 -7.00 -5.42 -9.41
C THR A 168 -6.80 -6.05 -8.06
N ASP A 169 -6.06 -5.37 -7.22
CA ASP A 169 -5.83 -5.70 -5.83
C ASP A 169 -5.97 -4.45 -4.95
N PRO A 170 -7.18 -4.20 -4.41
CA PRO A 170 -7.42 -3.07 -3.51
C PRO A 170 -6.57 -3.10 -2.24
N THR A 171 -6.12 -4.28 -1.78
CA THR A 171 -5.33 -4.43 -0.54
C THR A 171 -3.92 -3.85 -0.67
N THR A 172 -3.29 -3.96 -1.85
CA THR A 172 -1.98 -3.37 -2.15
C THR A 172 -2.08 -2.12 -3.00
N ASP A 173 -3.30 -1.72 -3.39
CA ASP A 173 -3.56 -0.62 -4.30
C ASP A 173 -2.88 -0.78 -5.67
N ILE A 174 -2.87 -2.00 -6.23
CA ILE A 174 -2.28 -2.31 -7.53
C ILE A 174 -3.36 -2.80 -8.51
N ALA A 175 -3.27 -2.37 -9.76
CA ALA A 175 -4.05 -2.88 -10.87
C ALA A 175 -3.16 -3.23 -12.06
N LEU A 176 -3.57 -4.22 -12.85
CA LEU A 176 -2.92 -4.65 -14.07
C LEU A 176 -3.85 -4.40 -15.27
N LEU A 177 -3.38 -3.62 -16.22
CA LEU A 177 -4.08 -3.33 -17.47
C LEU A 177 -3.40 -4.00 -18.65
N LYS A 178 -4.13 -4.15 -19.76
CA LYS A 178 -3.64 -4.66 -21.04
C LYS A 178 -4.12 -3.78 -22.19
N ILE A 179 -3.17 -3.29 -22.99
CA ILE A 179 -3.45 -2.62 -24.26
C ILE A 179 -3.02 -3.51 -25.45
N ASP A 180 -3.68 -3.37 -26.57
CA ASP A 180 -3.33 -4.09 -27.81
C ASP A 180 -2.26 -3.31 -28.58
N ALA A 181 -1.01 -3.49 -28.16
CA ALA A 181 0.17 -2.88 -28.77
C ALA A 181 1.37 -3.83 -28.65
N LYS A 182 2.36 -3.61 -29.49
CA LYS A 182 3.61 -4.42 -29.54
C LYS A 182 4.82 -3.50 -29.54
N ASP A 183 5.97 -4.08 -29.24
CA ASP A 183 7.28 -3.42 -29.26
C ASP A 183 7.30 -2.13 -28.40
N LEU A 184 6.62 -2.19 -27.26
CA LEU A 184 6.54 -1.06 -26.33
C LEU A 184 7.82 -0.94 -25.49
N PRO A 185 8.24 0.29 -25.18
CA PRO A 185 9.32 0.53 -24.23
C PRO A 185 8.90 0.09 -22.81
N THR A 186 9.77 -0.65 -22.13
CA THR A 186 9.50 -1.15 -20.77
C THR A 186 10.53 -0.61 -19.80
N ILE A 187 10.15 -0.48 -18.53
CA ILE A 187 11.09 -0.18 -17.45
C ILE A 187 11.52 -1.50 -16.79
N PRO A 188 12.83 -1.81 -16.74
CA PRO A 188 13.31 -3.04 -16.12
C PRO A 188 13.06 -3.03 -14.62
N PHE A 189 12.70 -4.18 -14.04
CA PHE A 189 12.52 -4.31 -12.60
C PHE A 189 13.86 -4.27 -11.87
N GLY A 190 13.95 -3.40 -10.88
CA GLY A 190 15.02 -3.36 -9.90
C GLY A 190 14.69 -4.22 -8.68
N ASP A 191 15.48 -4.06 -7.63
CA ASP A 191 15.34 -4.78 -6.36
C ASP A 191 15.03 -3.79 -5.23
N SER A 192 13.74 -3.66 -4.88
CA SER A 192 13.30 -2.76 -3.79
C SER A 192 13.80 -3.20 -2.41
N GLU A 193 14.18 -4.49 -2.24
CA GLU A 193 14.72 -4.99 -0.98
C GLU A 193 16.11 -4.44 -0.69
N LYS A 194 16.92 -4.29 -1.73
CA LYS A 194 18.29 -3.79 -1.63
C LYS A 194 18.39 -2.28 -1.49
N LEU A 195 17.31 -1.53 -1.74
CA LEU A 195 17.28 -0.09 -1.52
C LEU A 195 17.65 0.25 -0.08
N LYS A 196 18.46 1.29 0.08
CA LYS A 196 18.86 1.83 1.39
C LYS A 196 18.31 3.24 1.56
N VAL A 197 18.00 3.60 2.80
CA VAL A 197 17.69 4.98 3.16
C VAL A 197 18.86 5.89 2.78
N GLY A 198 18.56 7.00 2.11
CA GLY A 198 19.53 7.94 1.56
C GLY A 198 19.90 7.69 0.08
N GLU A 199 19.52 6.55 -0.53
CA GLU A 199 19.72 6.33 -1.96
C GLU A 199 18.81 7.25 -2.80
N TRP A 200 19.35 7.79 -3.89
CA TRP A 200 18.61 8.60 -4.84
C TRP A 200 17.57 7.78 -5.61
N VAL A 201 16.38 8.35 -5.75
CA VAL A 201 15.28 7.81 -6.54
C VAL A 201 14.62 8.91 -7.36
N LEU A 202 14.00 8.53 -8.47
CA LEU A 202 13.25 9.42 -9.35
C LEU A 202 11.79 8.96 -9.37
N ALA A 203 10.85 9.87 -9.12
CA ALA A 203 9.44 9.63 -9.36
C ALA A 203 9.08 10.14 -10.76
N VAL A 204 8.57 9.22 -11.59
CA VAL A 204 8.20 9.47 -12.99
C VAL A 204 6.70 9.26 -13.14
N GLY A 205 6.00 10.25 -13.67
CA GLY A 205 4.58 10.20 -13.97
C GLY A 205 4.26 10.89 -15.29
N ASN A 206 3.03 10.73 -15.76
CA ASN A 206 2.51 11.43 -16.94
C ASN A 206 1.19 12.14 -16.58
N PRO A 207 1.24 13.18 -15.73
CA PRO A 207 0.06 13.93 -15.34
C PRO A 207 -0.50 14.71 -16.55
N PHE A 208 -1.81 14.78 -16.64
CA PHE A 208 -2.53 15.67 -17.60
C PHE A 208 -2.26 15.41 -19.08
N ASN A 209 -1.71 14.27 -19.46
CA ASN A 209 -1.44 13.94 -20.88
C ASN A 209 -0.59 15.00 -21.63
N LEU A 210 0.34 15.64 -20.93
CA LEU A 210 1.24 16.63 -21.54
C LEU A 210 2.56 15.96 -21.93
N THR A 211 3.46 15.83 -20.99
CA THR A 211 4.75 15.12 -21.13
C THR A 211 5.08 14.47 -19.80
N SER A 212 5.83 13.38 -19.83
CA SER A 212 6.27 12.74 -18.61
C SER A 212 7.03 13.72 -17.71
N THR A 213 6.67 13.75 -16.45
CA THR A 213 7.29 14.58 -15.42
C THR A 213 8.20 13.70 -14.59
N VAL A 214 9.40 14.20 -14.30
CA VAL A 214 10.40 13.52 -13.46
C VAL A 214 10.74 14.43 -12.28
N THR A 215 10.68 13.88 -11.08
CA THR A 215 11.15 14.53 -9.85
C THR A 215 12.17 13.65 -9.17
N ALA A 216 13.15 14.24 -8.48
CA ALA A 216 14.20 13.51 -7.78
C ALA A 216 14.11 13.72 -6.27
N GLY A 217 14.48 12.70 -5.53
CA GLY A 217 14.58 12.69 -4.08
C GLY A 217 15.35 11.47 -3.60
N ILE A 218 15.28 11.19 -2.32
CA ILE A 218 15.94 10.05 -1.71
C ILE A 218 14.92 9.06 -1.11
N VAL A 219 15.34 7.85 -0.85
CA VAL A 219 14.62 6.93 0.01
C VAL A 219 14.68 7.48 1.44
N SER A 220 13.58 8.03 1.94
CA SER A 220 13.50 8.61 3.30
C SER A 220 13.25 7.54 4.37
N ALA A 221 12.47 6.50 4.06
CA ALA A 221 12.21 5.35 4.92
C ALA A 221 11.74 4.14 4.10
N LYS A 222 11.71 2.96 4.74
CA LYS A 222 11.14 1.72 4.18
C LYS A 222 10.21 1.07 5.20
N GLY A 223 9.23 0.31 4.70
CA GLY A 223 8.28 -0.41 5.57
C GLY A 223 7.33 0.51 6.35
N ARG A 224 7.02 1.69 5.80
CA ARG A 224 6.11 2.65 6.44
C ARG A 224 4.65 2.28 6.18
N GLY A 225 3.86 2.18 7.26
CA GLY A 225 2.40 2.23 7.19
C GLY A 225 1.90 3.67 7.25
N ILE A 226 0.87 3.97 6.49
CA ILE A 226 0.19 5.27 6.51
C ILE A 226 -1.15 5.05 7.20
N SER A 227 -1.16 4.80 8.52
CA SER A 227 -2.40 4.71 9.29
C SER A 227 -3.07 6.08 9.35
N MET A 228 -3.79 6.44 8.32
CA MET A 228 -4.70 7.59 8.35
C MET A 228 -5.98 7.18 9.08
N GLY A 229 -6.02 7.40 10.39
CA GLY A 229 -7.14 7.34 11.31
C GLY A 229 -8.36 6.51 10.88
N GLY A 230 -8.41 5.21 11.21
CA GLY A 230 -9.57 4.35 10.98
C GLY A 230 -9.50 3.45 9.74
N GLY A 231 -8.35 3.32 9.09
CA GLY A 231 -8.17 2.53 7.88
C GLY A 231 -8.47 1.04 8.04
N ASP A 232 -8.91 0.44 6.98
CA ASP A 232 -9.18 -0.98 6.83
C ASP A 232 -7.90 -1.78 7.16
N LYS A 233 -7.95 -2.56 8.23
CA LYS A 233 -6.83 -3.40 8.71
C LYS A 233 -6.44 -4.51 7.72
N SER A 234 -7.16 -4.66 6.62
CA SER A 234 -6.86 -5.63 5.56
C SER A 234 -5.80 -5.13 4.58
N LYS A 235 -5.51 -3.82 4.54
CA LYS A 235 -4.52 -3.23 3.62
C LYS A 235 -3.10 -3.61 4.01
N ILE A 236 -2.29 -3.95 3.01
CA ILE A 236 -0.84 -4.18 3.17
C ILE A 236 -0.14 -2.84 3.01
N GLU A 237 0.16 -2.21 4.13
CA GLU A 237 0.84 -0.92 4.18
C GLU A 237 2.32 -1.10 4.50
N SER A 238 3.13 -1.30 3.48
CA SER A 238 4.59 -1.31 3.59
C SER A 238 5.18 -0.54 2.42
N PHE A 239 5.23 0.79 2.58
CA PHE A 239 5.62 1.69 1.51
C PHE A 239 7.10 2.08 1.59
N ILE A 240 7.68 2.38 0.42
CA ILE A 240 8.89 3.19 0.30
C ILE A 240 8.47 4.64 0.46
N GLN A 241 9.01 5.32 1.47
CA GLN A 241 8.85 6.76 1.64
C GLN A 241 9.97 7.49 0.92
N THR A 242 9.64 8.55 0.18
CA THR A 242 10.59 9.43 -0.51
C THR A 242 10.17 10.89 -0.41
N ASP A 243 11.13 11.80 -0.53
CA ASP A 243 10.90 13.22 -0.70
C ASP A 243 10.95 13.68 -2.18
N ALA A 244 11.06 12.73 -3.13
CA ALA A 244 10.74 13.00 -4.53
C ALA A 244 9.28 13.45 -4.64
N ALA A 245 9.05 14.62 -5.26
CA ALA A 245 7.71 15.23 -5.28
C ALA A 245 6.74 14.39 -6.12
N VAL A 246 5.74 13.82 -5.47
CA VAL A 246 4.58 13.17 -6.11
C VAL A 246 3.39 14.10 -5.94
N ASN A 247 2.67 14.35 -7.03
CA ASN A 247 1.46 15.17 -7.07
C ASN A 247 0.35 14.39 -7.79
N PRO A 248 -0.92 14.85 -7.69
CA PRO A 248 -2.03 14.28 -8.44
C PRO A 248 -1.69 14.08 -9.93
N GLY A 249 -1.94 12.86 -10.44
CA GLY A 249 -1.55 12.42 -11.77
C GLY A 249 -0.27 11.59 -11.84
N ASN A 250 0.63 11.64 -10.85
CA ASN A 250 1.81 10.77 -10.76
C ASN A 250 1.47 9.39 -10.14
N SER A 251 0.31 9.24 -9.47
CA SER A 251 -0.15 7.96 -8.94
C SER A 251 -0.23 6.90 -10.03
N GLY A 252 0.28 5.70 -9.75
CA GLY A 252 0.44 4.61 -10.71
C GLY A 252 1.71 4.70 -11.56
N GLY A 253 2.45 5.81 -11.50
CA GLY A 253 3.72 6.00 -12.18
C GLY A 253 4.90 5.30 -11.51
N ALA A 254 6.07 5.40 -12.10
CA ALA A 254 7.28 4.70 -11.67
C ALA A 254 8.01 5.45 -10.54
N LEU A 255 8.50 4.71 -9.54
CA LEU A 255 9.64 5.11 -8.73
C LEU A 255 10.84 4.29 -9.21
N VAL A 256 11.90 4.96 -9.69
CA VAL A 256 13.08 4.29 -10.23
C VAL A 256 14.36 4.69 -9.50
N ASN A 257 15.37 3.83 -9.52
CA ASN A 257 16.70 4.17 -9.00
C ASN A 257 17.51 4.95 -10.05
N THR A 258 18.74 5.33 -9.70
CA THR A 258 19.65 6.08 -10.60
C THR A 258 20.10 5.32 -11.84
N LYS A 259 19.82 4.01 -11.92
CA LYS A 259 20.08 3.19 -13.10
C LYS A 259 18.88 3.12 -14.04
N GLY A 260 17.73 3.74 -13.68
CA GLY A 260 16.47 3.62 -14.41
C GLY A 260 15.73 2.30 -14.16
N GLU A 261 16.06 1.56 -13.09
CA GLU A 261 15.36 0.32 -12.73
C GLU A 261 14.15 0.66 -11.84
N LEU A 262 13.00 0.03 -12.11
CA LEU A 262 11.75 0.21 -11.37
C LEU A 262 11.89 -0.39 -9.97
N VAL A 263 11.77 0.43 -8.92
CA VAL A 263 11.86 0.02 -7.52
C VAL A 263 10.55 0.18 -6.76
N GLY A 264 9.57 0.90 -7.33
CA GLY A 264 8.25 1.04 -6.75
C GLY A 264 7.24 1.65 -7.70
N ILE A 265 5.96 1.63 -7.29
CA ILE A 265 4.84 2.31 -7.97
C ILE A 265 4.38 3.45 -7.07
N ASN A 266 4.46 4.68 -7.55
CA ASN A 266 4.02 5.87 -6.82
C ASN A 266 2.52 5.74 -6.52
N THR A 267 2.12 5.94 -5.25
CA THR A 267 0.72 5.68 -4.86
C THR A 267 0.08 6.83 -4.08
N ALA A 268 0.78 7.43 -3.12
CA ALA A 268 0.19 8.35 -2.17
C ALA A 268 1.15 9.46 -1.75
N ILE A 269 0.57 10.54 -1.21
CA ILE A 269 1.27 11.56 -0.42
C ILE A 269 0.63 11.66 0.95
N TYR A 270 1.40 11.97 1.98
CA TYR A 270 0.85 12.44 3.25
C TYR A 270 0.81 13.97 3.21
N SER A 271 -0.40 14.53 3.22
CA SER A 271 -0.61 15.97 3.08
C SER A 271 -1.91 16.40 3.76
N GLU A 272 -1.86 17.52 4.48
CA GLU A 272 -3.05 18.16 5.06
C GLU A 272 -3.80 19.03 4.02
N THR A 273 -3.11 19.41 2.95
CA THR A 273 -3.61 20.36 1.93
C THR A 273 -3.88 19.70 0.57
N GLY A 274 -3.56 18.39 0.42
CA GLY A 274 -3.64 17.66 -0.85
C GLY A 274 -2.46 17.90 -1.80
N ASN A 275 -1.50 18.77 -1.44
CA ASN A 275 -0.29 18.99 -2.21
C ASN A 275 0.92 18.36 -1.54
N PHE A 276 1.97 18.06 -2.31
CA PHE A 276 3.23 17.54 -1.79
C PHE A 276 3.78 18.38 -0.62
N ALA A 277 4.06 17.72 0.50
CA ALA A 277 4.57 18.31 1.74
C ALA A 277 5.85 17.60 2.25
N GLY A 278 6.62 16.99 1.35
CA GLY A 278 7.84 16.27 1.70
C GLY A 278 7.67 14.78 2.00
N TYR A 279 6.45 14.25 1.88
CA TYR A 279 6.15 12.84 2.17
C TYR A 279 5.40 12.21 1.01
N SER A 280 6.12 11.47 0.18
CA SER A 280 5.57 10.63 -0.89
C SER A 280 5.78 9.16 -0.58
N PHE A 281 4.90 8.31 -1.10
CA PHE A 281 4.90 6.89 -0.84
C PHE A 281 4.76 6.11 -2.14
N ALA A 282 5.49 4.98 -2.21
CA ALA A 282 5.40 4.06 -3.33
C ALA A 282 5.27 2.62 -2.84
N VAL A 283 4.45 1.83 -3.53
CA VAL A 283 4.38 0.37 -3.32
C VAL A 283 5.68 -0.25 -3.83
N PRO A 284 6.43 -1.01 -3.01
CA PRO A 284 7.66 -1.67 -3.44
C PRO A 284 7.44 -2.57 -4.66
N ILE A 285 8.38 -2.60 -5.61
CA ILE A 285 8.26 -3.45 -6.81
C ILE A 285 8.24 -4.94 -6.47
N SER A 286 8.84 -5.36 -5.35
CA SER A 286 8.74 -6.73 -4.84
C SER A 286 7.30 -7.15 -4.58
N ILE A 287 6.43 -6.23 -4.15
CA ILE A 287 4.99 -6.45 -3.95
C ILE A 287 4.25 -6.24 -5.27
N ALA A 288 4.38 -5.08 -5.91
CA ALA A 288 3.64 -4.73 -7.12
C ALA A 288 3.92 -5.71 -8.28
N GLY A 289 5.16 -6.13 -8.46
CA GLY A 289 5.56 -7.10 -9.47
C GLY A 289 4.99 -8.50 -9.22
N LYS A 290 4.96 -8.94 -7.95
CA LYS A 290 4.32 -10.21 -7.57
C LYS A 290 2.82 -10.17 -7.83
N VAL A 291 2.14 -9.09 -7.43
CA VAL A 291 0.71 -8.89 -7.67
C VAL A 291 0.40 -8.90 -9.18
N ALA A 292 1.13 -8.12 -9.97
CA ALA A 292 0.95 -8.08 -11.43
C ALA A 292 1.18 -9.46 -12.09
N ASN A 293 2.19 -10.20 -11.64
CA ASN A 293 2.45 -11.55 -12.15
C ASN A 293 1.35 -12.55 -11.78
N ASP A 294 0.82 -12.47 -10.55
CA ASP A 294 -0.30 -13.30 -10.13
C ASP A 294 -1.57 -12.98 -10.93
N LEU A 295 -1.90 -11.69 -11.09
CA LEU A 295 -3.05 -11.26 -11.90
C LEU A 295 -2.91 -11.71 -13.36
N LYS A 296 -1.71 -11.59 -13.95
CA LYS A 296 -1.43 -12.05 -15.32
C LYS A 296 -1.60 -13.57 -15.45
N GLN A 297 -1.11 -14.33 -14.48
CA GLN A 297 -1.01 -15.80 -14.57
C GLN A 297 -2.26 -16.52 -14.11
N PHE A 298 -2.93 -16.01 -13.08
CA PHE A 298 -4.03 -16.67 -12.40
C PHE A 298 -5.36 -15.90 -12.46
N GLY A 299 -5.34 -14.63 -12.85
CA GLY A 299 -6.50 -13.73 -12.76
C GLY A 299 -6.81 -13.24 -11.34
N ALA A 300 -6.10 -13.75 -10.34
CA ALA A 300 -6.28 -13.40 -8.93
C ALA A 300 -4.95 -13.42 -8.18
N VAL A 301 -4.82 -12.57 -7.15
CA VAL A 301 -3.62 -12.50 -6.31
C VAL A 301 -3.54 -13.70 -5.38
N GLN A 302 -2.40 -14.37 -5.37
CA GLN A 302 -2.12 -15.51 -4.50
C GLN A 302 -1.61 -15.01 -3.15
N ARG A 303 -2.50 -14.86 -2.16
CA ARG A 303 -2.13 -14.38 -0.83
C ARG A 303 -1.82 -15.50 0.13
N ALA A 304 -0.60 -15.48 0.64
CA ALA A 304 -0.17 -16.33 1.73
C ALA A 304 -0.33 -15.61 3.08
N ILE A 305 -0.76 -16.33 4.10
CA ILE A 305 -0.87 -15.83 5.47
C ILE A 305 -0.22 -16.77 6.48
N LEU A 306 0.28 -16.20 7.58
CA LEU A 306 0.76 -16.93 8.76
C LEU A 306 -0.38 -17.27 9.73
N GLY A 307 -1.50 -16.56 9.63
CA GLY A 307 -2.63 -16.71 10.55
C GLY A 307 -2.36 -16.14 11.96
N VAL A 308 -1.63 -15.03 12.06
CA VAL A 308 -1.32 -14.34 13.31
C VAL A 308 -1.92 -12.94 13.34
N GLN A 309 -2.37 -12.50 14.52
CA GLN A 309 -2.64 -11.10 14.82
C GLN A 309 -1.37 -10.51 15.41
N ILE A 310 -0.88 -9.44 14.82
CA ILE A 310 0.43 -8.86 15.14
C ILE A 310 0.33 -7.41 15.55
N MET A 311 1.29 -6.99 16.38
CA MET A 311 1.51 -5.59 16.74
C MET A 311 3.02 -5.31 16.66
N SER A 312 3.40 -4.12 16.21
CA SER A 312 4.81 -3.70 16.31
C SER A 312 5.21 -3.55 17.78
N VAL A 313 6.42 -3.93 18.12
CA VAL A 313 6.93 -3.78 19.50
C VAL A 313 6.86 -2.34 20.00
N GLY A 314 7.13 -1.36 19.11
CA GLY A 314 7.00 0.07 19.42
C GLY A 314 5.55 0.46 19.75
N ASP A 315 4.58 0.04 18.92
CA ASP A 315 3.18 0.39 19.08
C ASP A 315 2.61 -0.08 20.44
N ILE A 316 3.07 -1.26 20.93
CA ILE A 316 2.67 -1.77 22.26
C ILE A 316 3.12 -0.81 23.36
N ALA A 317 4.33 -0.25 23.24
CA ALA A 317 4.86 0.68 24.23
C ALA A 317 4.08 2.01 24.19
N ASP A 318 3.81 2.53 23.01
CA ASP A 318 3.07 3.77 22.80
C ASP A 318 1.63 3.66 23.30
N MET A 319 0.93 2.56 22.98
CA MET A 319 -0.44 2.32 23.45
C MET A 319 -0.54 2.25 24.98
N LEU A 320 0.44 1.66 25.66
CA LEU A 320 0.48 1.62 27.13
C LEU A 320 0.63 3.01 27.75
N GLY A 321 1.13 3.99 26.99
CA GLY A 321 1.24 5.39 27.40
C GLY A 321 -0.07 6.19 27.29
N TYR A 322 -1.12 5.66 26.63
CA TYR A 322 -2.38 6.40 26.49
C TYR A 322 -3.15 6.49 27.83
N PRO A 323 -3.55 7.71 28.26
CA PRO A 323 -4.19 7.91 29.58
C PRO A 323 -5.53 7.17 29.73
N ASN A 324 -6.29 7.02 28.64
CA ASN A 324 -7.65 6.47 28.64
C ASN A 324 -7.73 5.04 28.11
N LEU A 325 -6.65 4.27 28.16
CA LEU A 325 -6.67 2.87 27.73
C LEU A 325 -7.57 2.04 28.64
N PRO A 326 -8.55 1.27 28.12
CA PRO A 326 -9.41 0.40 28.91
C PRO A 326 -8.59 -0.58 29.77
N ALA A 327 -8.99 -0.79 31.03
CA ALA A 327 -8.23 -1.60 31.99
C ALA A 327 -7.88 -3.00 31.48
N LYS A 328 -8.83 -3.69 30.86
CA LYS A 328 -8.61 -5.02 30.24
C LYS A 328 -7.54 -4.99 29.15
N GLN A 329 -7.60 -3.99 28.25
CA GLN A 329 -6.64 -3.84 27.17
C GLN A 329 -5.24 -3.50 27.71
N LYS A 330 -5.19 -2.67 28.77
CA LYS A 330 -3.93 -2.34 29.46
C LYS A 330 -3.29 -3.58 30.09
N GLU A 331 -4.08 -4.45 30.72
CA GLU A 331 -3.61 -5.71 31.29
C GLU A 331 -3.07 -6.64 30.21
N GLU A 332 -3.80 -6.84 29.10
CA GLU A 332 -3.38 -7.67 27.97
C GLU A 332 -2.07 -7.16 27.34
N LEU A 333 -1.97 -5.86 27.08
CA LEU A 333 -0.73 -5.25 26.53
C LEU A 333 0.44 -5.33 27.51
N SER A 334 0.19 -5.15 28.81
CA SER A 334 1.23 -5.28 29.85
C SER A 334 1.75 -6.70 29.94
N ALA A 335 0.87 -7.70 29.84
CA ALA A 335 1.24 -9.11 29.80
C ALA A 335 2.10 -9.46 28.55
N LEU A 336 1.76 -8.90 27.39
CA LEU A 336 2.60 -9.02 26.18
C LEU A 336 3.96 -8.34 26.39
N LYS A 337 3.96 -7.08 26.86
CA LYS A 337 5.18 -6.28 27.07
C LYS A 337 6.17 -6.98 28.01
N SER A 338 5.70 -7.66 29.04
CA SER A 338 6.56 -8.37 29.99
C SER A 338 7.42 -9.49 29.35
N LYS A 339 6.90 -10.10 28.26
CA LYS A 339 7.58 -11.16 27.50
C LYS A 339 8.55 -10.62 26.45
N ILE A 340 8.41 -9.37 26.03
CA ILE A 340 9.23 -8.78 24.97
C ILE A 340 10.59 -8.36 25.53
N LYS A 341 11.68 -8.88 24.93
CA LYS A 341 13.08 -8.58 25.30
C LYS A 341 13.87 -7.89 24.18
N VAL A 342 13.23 -7.64 23.05
CA VAL A 342 13.81 -6.94 21.89
C VAL A 342 13.13 -5.60 21.69
N SER A 343 13.82 -4.66 21.01
CA SER A 343 13.32 -3.30 20.76
C SER A 343 12.50 -3.18 19.47
N GLU A 344 12.67 -4.12 18.53
CA GLU A 344 12.04 -4.12 17.20
C GLU A 344 11.47 -5.51 16.90
N GLY A 345 10.43 -5.56 16.07
CA GLY A 345 9.83 -6.80 15.59
C GLY A 345 8.30 -6.76 15.59
N ALA A 346 7.70 -7.86 15.13
CA ALA A 346 6.25 -8.08 15.12
C ALA A 346 5.86 -9.06 16.25
N CYS A 347 5.25 -8.54 17.32
CA CYS A 347 4.76 -9.35 18.43
C CYS A 347 3.48 -10.08 18.05
N VAL A 348 3.41 -11.38 18.28
CA VAL A 348 2.21 -12.21 18.11
C VAL A 348 1.25 -11.93 19.27
N ALA A 349 0.22 -11.14 19.00
CA ALA A 349 -0.81 -10.77 19.97
C ALA A 349 -1.90 -11.85 20.09
N ASP A 350 -2.25 -12.51 18.98
CA ASP A 350 -3.20 -13.63 18.96
C ASP A 350 -3.07 -14.43 17.65
N PHE A 351 -3.89 -15.45 17.48
CA PHE A 351 -3.93 -16.29 16.30
C PHE A 351 -5.29 -16.22 15.61
N ALA A 352 -5.27 -16.28 14.28
CA ALA A 352 -6.48 -16.53 13.50
C ALA A 352 -6.91 -18.01 13.63
N ASP A 353 -8.14 -18.29 13.28
CA ASP A 353 -8.59 -19.67 13.09
C ASP A 353 -7.70 -20.35 12.06
N ARG A 354 -7.26 -21.61 12.33
CA ARG A 354 -6.36 -22.40 11.45
C ARG A 354 -4.98 -21.75 11.19
N SER A 355 -4.40 -21.15 12.23
CA SER A 355 -3.08 -20.53 12.16
C SER A 355 -1.97 -21.56 11.92
N THR A 356 -1.29 -21.46 10.78
CA THR A 356 -0.11 -22.29 10.47
C THR A 356 1.07 -21.95 11.37
N ALA A 357 1.18 -20.70 11.82
CA ALA A 357 2.19 -20.29 12.81
C ALA A 357 1.97 -21.01 14.15
N LYS A 358 0.72 -21.08 14.63
CA LYS A 358 0.38 -21.82 15.86
C LYS A 358 0.64 -23.31 15.72
N GLU A 359 0.26 -23.92 14.58
CA GLU A 359 0.54 -25.33 14.28
C GLU A 359 2.05 -25.63 14.27
N ALA A 360 2.88 -24.69 13.81
CA ALA A 360 4.34 -24.79 13.80
C ALA A 360 4.99 -24.60 15.18
N GLY A 361 4.24 -24.19 16.22
CA GLY A 361 4.74 -24.01 17.58
C GLY A 361 5.12 -22.58 17.97
N ILE A 362 4.72 -21.58 17.17
CA ILE A 362 4.81 -20.16 17.55
C ILE A 362 3.75 -19.89 18.62
N GLU A 363 4.10 -19.09 19.64
CA GLU A 363 3.27 -18.82 20.80
C GLU A 363 2.89 -17.34 20.91
N LYS A 364 1.78 -17.03 21.62
CA LYS A 364 1.38 -15.67 21.96
C LYS A 364 2.45 -15.00 22.84
N GLY A 365 2.92 -13.83 22.39
CA GLY A 365 4.01 -13.08 23.00
C GLY A 365 5.37 -13.31 22.35
N ASP A 366 5.51 -14.25 21.40
CA ASP A 366 6.70 -14.33 20.56
C ASP A 366 6.83 -13.05 19.72
N VAL A 367 8.05 -12.58 19.52
CA VAL A 367 8.34 -11.47 18.63
C VAL A 367 9.01 -12.01 17.37
N ILE A 368 8.33 -11.93 16.23
CA ILE A 368 8.91 -12.32 14.94
C ILE A 368 9.95 -11.26 14.55
N VAL A 369 11.21 -11.69 14.39
CA VAL A 369 12.37 -10.84 14.12
C VAL A 369 12.98 -11.09 12.74
N ALA A 370 12.68 -12.22 12.09
CA ALA A 370 13.11 -12.49 10.71
C ALA A 370 12.19 -13.51 10.02
N VAL A 371 12.11 -13.42 8.67
CA VAL A 371 11.52 -14.42 7.78
C VAL A 371 12.55 -14.75 6.70
N ASN A 372 12.90 -16.03 6.55
CA ASN A 372 13.96 -16.51 5.64
C ASN A 372 15.27 -15.68 5.76
N GLY A 373 15.65 -15.28 6.99
CA GLY A 373 16.81 -14.45 7.28
C GLY A 373 16.63 -12.95 7.03
N ALA A 374 15.56 -12.51 6.34
CA ALA A 374 15.24 -11.09 6.17
C ALA A 374 14.70 -10.53 7.49
N LYS A 375 15.31 -9.44 7.99
CA LYS A 375 14.95 -8.82 9.26
C LYS A 375 13.54 -8.24 9.23
N VAL A 376 12.77 -8.50 10.28
CA VAL A 376 11.45 -7.96 10.54
C VAL A 376 11.53 -6.97 11.70
N LYS A 377 11.30 -5.69 11.45
CA LYS A 377 11.39 -4.62 12.44
C LYS A 377 10.03 -4.15 12.99
N SER A 378 8.95 -4.47 12.30
CA SER A 378 7.58 -4.05 12.64
C SER A 378 6.54 -5.04 12.10
N ALA A 379 5.28 -4.86 12.47
CA ALA A 379 4.14 -5.59 11.91
C ALA A 379 4.06 -5.41 10.38
N ASN A 380 4.23 -4.17 9.89
CA ASN A 380 4.19 -3.87 8.45
C ASN A 380 5.34 -4.55 7.70
N ALA A 381 6.54 -4.59 8.29
CA ALA A 381 7.66 -5.32 7.70
C ALA A 381 7.40 -6.83 7.62
N LEU A 382 6.69 -7.41 8.60
CA LEU A 382 6.27 -8.81 8.51
C LEU A 382 5.26 -9.02 7.38
N GLN A 383 4.23 -8.16 7.29
CA GLN A 383 3.24 -8.22 6.21
C GLN A 383 3.91 -8.13 4.83
N GLU A 384 4.87 -7.20 4.66
CA GLU A 384 5.67 -7.08 3.45
C GLU A 384 6.40 -8.39 3.13
N GLN A 385 7.12 -8.96 4.09
CA GLN A 385 7.85 -10.20 3.86
C GLN A 385 6.91 -11.34 3.44
N ILE A 386 5.79 -11.53 4.14
CA ILE A 386 4.84 -12.60 3.85
C ILE A 386 4.11 -12.38 2.52
N SER A 387 3.82 -11.14 2.12
CA SER A 387 3.12 -10.81 0.87
C SER A 387 3.86 -11.25 -0.40
N LYS A 388 5.16 -11.51 -0.31
CA LYS A 388 5.99 -11.98 -1.43
C LYS A 388 5.80 -13.46 -1.73
N TYR A 389 5.24 -14.22 -0.80
CA TYR A 389 5.05 -15.66 -0.91
C TYR A 389 3.65 -16.01 -1.39
N ARG A 390 3.50 -17.27 -1.81
CA ARG A 390 2.23 -17.86 -2.24
C ARG A 390 1.78 -18.93 -1.24
N PRO A 391 0.49 -19.26 -1.20
CA PRO A 391 0.01 -20.44 -0.48
C PRO A 391 0.77 -21.70 -0.91
N GLY A 392 1.21 -22.51 0.05
CA GLY A 392 2.06 -23.68 -0.16
C GLY A 392 3.57 -23.42 -0.03
N ASP A 393 4.01 -22.16 -0.07
CA ASP A 393 5.42 -21.84 0.19
C ASP A 393 5.77 -22.12 1.65
N LYS A 394 7.00 -22.63 1.86
CA LYS A 394 7.54 -22.86 3.20
C LYS A 394 8.53 -21.76 3.56
N VAL A 395 8.31 -21.14 4.71
CA VAL A 395 9.15 -20.06 5.20
C VAL A 395 9.74 -20.41 6.56
N GLN A 396 10.96 -19.94 6.79
CA GLN A 396 11.61 -20.04 8.08
C GLN A 396 11.33 -18.77 8.89
N VAL A 397 10.53 -18.89 9.96
CA VAL A 397 10.18 -17.77 10.84
C VAL A 397 11.07 -17.83 12.07
N THR A 398 11.85 -16.77 12.29
CA THR A 398 12.70 -16.61 13.48
C THR A 398 12.00 -15.68 14.46
N VAL A 399 11.86 -16.14 15.71
CA VAL A 399 11.23 -15.37 16.79
C VAL A 399 12.20 -15.18 17.96
N ASP A 400 12.01 -14.09 18.69
CA ASP A 400 12.48 -13.96 20.06
C ASP A 400 11.37 -14.42 21.01
N ARG A 401 11.65 -15.40 21.84
CA ARG A 401 10.78 -15.90 22.91
C ARG A 401 11.44 -15.66 24.25
N ASN A 402 11.03 -14.62 24.97
CA ASN A 402 11.59 -14.24 26.27
C ASN A 402 13.13 -14.05 26.25
N GLY A 403 13.71 -13.49 25.20
CA GLY A 403 15.15 -13.29 25.04
C GLY A 403 15.89 -14.49 24.42
N SER A 404 15.18 -15.55 24.04
CA SER A 404 15.76 -16.71 23.36
C SER A 404 15.32 -16.78 21.91
N THR A 405 16.25 -16.82 20.98
CA THR A 405 15.96 -16.97 19.55
C THR A 405 15.53 -18.40 19.24
N LYS A 406 14.39 -18.54 18.56
CA LYS A 406 13.88 -19.82 18.05
C LYS A 406 13.51 -19.66 16.58
N THR A 407 13.58 -20.78 15.84
CA THR A 407 13.25 -20.79 14.41
C THR A 407 12.26 -21.91 14.12
N PHE A 408 11.23 -21.59 13.35
CA PHE A 408 10.14 -22.49 12.97
C PHE A 408 9.99 -22.52 11.45
N ASN A 409 9.78 -23.71 10.90
CA ASN A 409 9.40 -23.88 9.50
C ASN A 409 7.88 -23.85 9.40
N VAL A 410 7.34 -22.89 8.66
CA VAL A 410 5.91 -22.67 8.53
C VAL A 410 5.51 -22.81 7.05
N GLU A 411 4.54 -23.66 6.75
CA GLU A 411 3.91 -23.75 5.44
C GLU A 411 2.77 -22.73 5.37
N LEU A 412 2.88 -21.77 4.46
CA LEU A 412 1.91 -20.70 4.32
C LEU A 412 0.64 -21.22 3.63
N ARG A 413 -0.52 -20.71 4.06
CA ARG A 413 -1.82 -21.04 3.45
C ARG A 413 -2.55 -19.74 3.04
N ASN A 414 -3.56 -19.87 2.20
CA ASN A 414 -4.47 -18.77 1.91
C ASN A 414 -5.45 -18.51 3.08
N ALA A 415 -6.31 -17.50 2.96
CA ALA A 415 -7.32 -17.17 3.98
C ALA A 415 -8.31 -18.32 4.24
N GLN A 416 -8.52 -19.22 3.27
CA GLN A 416 -9.36 -20.40 3.38
C GLN A 416 -8.65 -21.58 4.09
N GLY A 417 -7.37 -21.41 4.46
CA GLY A 417 -6.55 -22.45 5.09
C GLY A 417 -6.04 -23.51 4.13
N SER A 418 -6.05 -23.23 2.82
CA SER A 418 -5.60 -24.12 1.74
C SER A 418 -4.26 -23.66 1.16
N THR A 419 -3.53 -24.59 0.57
CA THR A 419 -2.32 -24.34 -0.25
C THR A 419 -2.67 -24.27 -1.74
N ALA A 420 -3.93 -24.46 -2.13
CA ALA A 420 -4.38 -24.48 -3.51
C ALA A 420 -4.24 -23.07 -4.14
N VAL A 421 -3.90 -23.08 -5.42
CA VAL A 421 -3.87 -21.87 -6.25
C VAL A 421 -5.29 -21.38 -6.47
N VAL A 422 -5.53 -20.12 -6.17
CA VAL A 422 -6.78 -19.43 -6.46
C VAL A 422 -6.77 -19.06 -7.95
N LYS A 423 -7.75 -19.55 -8.71
CA LYS A 423 -7.95 -19.18 -10.12
C LYS A 423 -9.28 -18.44 -10.21
N GLY A 424 -9.30 -17.31 -10.82
CA GLY A 424 -10.60 -16.75 -11.00
C GLY A 424 -10.68 -15.43 -11.72
N ALA A 425 -11.82 -15.09 -12.28
CA ALA A 425 -12.36 -13.75 -12.22
C ALA A 425 -13.03 -13.62 -10.85
N ALA A 426 -12.62 -12.68 -10.01
CA ALA A 426 -13.14 -12.42 -8.67
C ALA A 426 -13.41 -13.70 -7.86
N ASP A 427 -12.50 -14.07 -7.03
CA ASP A 427 -12.66 -15.23 -6.15
C ASP A 427 -14.01 -15.11 -5.43
N SER A 428 -14.95 -15.99 -5.74
CA SER A 428 -16.28 -15.96 -5.13
C SER A 428 -16.22 -15.98 -3.61
N ALA A 429 -15.19 -16.61 -3.04
CA ALA A 429 -14.92 -16.58 -1.61
C ALA A 429 -14.48 -15.19 -1.11
N GLU A 430 -13.77 -14.38 -1.91
CA GLU A 430 -13.37 -13.01 -1.57
C GLU A 430 -14.58 -12.06 -1.67
N VAL A 431 -15.37 -12.16 -2.73
CA VAL A 431 -16.62 -11.40 -2.90
C VAL A 431 -17.62 -11.73 -1.78
N LEU A 432 -17.76 -13.00 -1.44
CA LEU A 432 -18.64 -13.45 -0.36
C LEU A 432 -18.08 -13.11 1.03
N GLY A 433 -16.77 -12.89 1.16
CA GLY A 433 -16.10 -12.60 2.42
C GLY A 433 -16.17 -13.75 3.42
N ALA A 434 -16.10 -15.01 2.97
CA ALA A 434 -16.27 -16.17 3.83
C ALA A 434 -15.37 -17.35 3.43
N ALA A 435 -15.00 -18.12 4.43
CA ALA A 435 -14.36 -19.43 4.24
C ALA A 435 -15.40 -20.54 4.38
N PHE A 436 -15.31 -21.53 3.52
CA PHE A 436 -16.22 -22.65 3.45
C PHE A 436 -15.50 -23.99 3.62
N SER A 437 -16.21 -24.98 4.17
CA SER A 437 -15.75 -26.37 4.24
C SER A 437 -16.89 -27.31 3.91
N ALA A 438 -16.61 -28.34 3.09
CA ALA A 438 -17.57 -29.42 2.93
C ALA A 438 -17.82 -30.11 4.27
N LEU A 439 -19.07 -30.50 4.53
CA LEU A 439 -19.41 -31.26 5.73
C LEU A 439 -18.73 -32.65 5.72
N THR A 440 -18.12 -33.01 6.84
CA THR A 440 -17.59 -34.37 7.04
C THR A 440 -18.71 -35.39 7.13
N ASN A 441 -18.40 -36.66 6.94
CA ASN A 441 -19.40 -37.74 7.07
C ASN A 441 -19.98 -37.84 8.49
N GLU A 442 -19.24 -37.42 9.49
CA GLU A 442 -19.67 -37.34 10.89
C GLU A 442 -20.66 -36.20 11.09
N GLN A 443 -20.30 -34.99 10.65
CA GLN A 443 -21.20 -33.82 10.68
C GLN A 443 -22.50 -34.08 9.89
N LYS A 444 -22.44 -34.74 8.73
CA LYS A 444 -23.63 -35.09 7.96
C LYS A 444 -24.57 -36.00 8.76
N ARG A 445 -24.02 -36.98 9.49
CA ARG A 445 -24.81 -37.88 10.33
C ARG A 445 -25.42 -37.16 11.52
N GLU A 446 -24.67 -36.35 12.22
CA GLU A 446 -25.13 -35.57 13.37
C GLU A 446 -26.22 -34.55 12.99
N LEU A 447 -26.09 -33.91 11.84
CA LEU A 447 -27.04 -32.91 11.33
C LEU A 447 -28.22 -33.54 10.55
N GLY A 448 -28.21 -34.86 10.29
CA GLY A 448 -29.25 -35.53 9.54
C GLY A 448 -29.32 -35.14 8.05
N VAL A 449 -28.22 -34.73 7.44
CA VAL A 449 -28.15 -34.24 6.06
C VAL A 449 -27.19 -35.10 5.21
N SER A 450 -27.42 -35.12 3.89
CA SER A 450 -26.56 -35.86 2.95
C SER A 450 -25.55 -34.96 2.20
N TYR A 451 -25.75 -33.66 2.22
CA TYR A 451 -24.92 -32.64 1.53
C TYR A 451 -24.92 -31.35 2.33
N GLY A 452 -24.14 -30.38 1.91
CA GLY A 452 -24.03 -29.06 2.52
C GLY A 452 -22.57 -28.63 2.70
N ILE A 453 -22.36 -27.31 2.83
CA ILE A 453 -21.08 -26.71 3.19
C ILE A 453 -21.27 -25.82 4.41
N GLU A 454 -20.28 -25.78 5.28
CA GLU A 454 -20.27 -24.94 6.48
C GLU A 454 -19.52 -23.64 6.21
N VAL A 455 -20.07 -22.51 6.66
CA VAL A 455 -19.36 -21.23 6.76
C VAL A 455 -18.42 -21.30 7.96
N THR A 456 -17.15 -21.60 7.72
CA THR A 456 -16.14 -21.83 8.76
C THR A 456 -15.41 -20.58 9.22
N GLY A 457 -15.48 -19.50 8.43
CA GLY A 457 -14.93 -18.17 8.75
C GLY A 457 -15.72 -17.09 8.04
N LEU A 458 -15.77 -15.89 8.62
CA LEU A 458 -16.35 -14.69 8.02
C LEU A 458 -15.36 -13.55 8.14
N LEU A 459 -15.13 -12.89 7.02
CA LEU A 459 -14.44 -11.62 6.88
C LEU A 459 -15.47 -10.50 6.60
N ASN A 460 -15.01 -9.31 6.30
CA ASN A 460 -15.89 -8.29 5.72
C ASN A 460 -16.25 -8.71 4.28
N GLY A 461 -17.52 -8.68 3.94
CA GLY A 461 -18.01 -9.10 2.62
C GLY A 461 -19.49 -9.44 2.63
N LYS A 462 -20.02 -9.76 1.46
CA LYS A 462 -21.45 -9.87 1.17
C LYS A 462 -22.23 -10.82 2.08
N LEU A 463 -21.64 -11.94 2.54
CA LEU A 463 -22.33 -12.86 3.48
C LEU A 463 -22.51 -12.23 4.86
N LYS A 464 -21.49 -11.54 5.36
CA LYS A 464 -21.57 -10.86 6.65
C LYS A 464 -22.57 -9.71 6.61
N ASP A 465 -22.59 -8.94 5.54
CA ASP A 465 -23.52 -7.83 5.32
C ASP A 465 -24.96 -8.32 5.23
N ALA A 466 -25.18 -9.49 4.63
CA ALA A 466 -26.47 -10.19 4.64
C ALA A 466 -26.86 -10.76 6.01
N GLY A 467 -26.00 -10.68 7.03
CA GLY A 467 -26.27 -11.17 8.38
C GLY A 467 -26.03 -12.67 8.60
N ILE A 468 -25.33 -13.33 7.69
CA ILE A 468 -24.87 -14.72 7.89
C ILE A 468 -23.78 -14.74 8.96
N LYS A 469 -23.74 -15.80 9.76
CA LYS A 469 -22.75 -16.00 10.82
C LYS A 469 -21.98 -17.29 10.60
N LYS A 470 -20.79 -17.38 11.18
CA LYS A 470 -20.00 -18.62 11.24
C LYS A 470 -20.83 -19.77 11.79
N GLY A 471 -20.67 -20.96 11.22
CA GLY A 471 -21.43 -22.16 11.55
C GLY A 471 -22.76 -22.28 10.77
N PHE A 472 -23.07 -21.37 9.85
CA PHE A 472 -24.21 -21.53 8.95
C PHE A 472 -23.94 -22.64 7.94
N ILE A 473 -24.86 -23.58 7.79
CA ILE A 473 -24.78 -24.67 6.82
C ILE A 473 -25.54 -24.26 5.57
N ILE A 474 -24.83 -24.02 4.48
CA ILE A 474 -25.43 -23.72 3.16
C ILE A 474 -25.81 -25.04 2.50
N MET A 475 -27.08 -25.18 2.16
CA MET A 475 -27.64 -26.35 1.52
C MET A 475 -27.92 -26.13 0.03
N VAL A 476 -28.47 -24.98 -0.29
CA VAL A 476 -28.96 -24.63 -1.63
C VAL A 476 -28.57 -23.20 -1.98
N VAL A 477 -28.11 -22.98 -3.20
CA VAL A 477 -27.86 -21.65 -3.76
C VAL A 477 -28.49 -21.61 -5.15
N ASN A 478 -29.35 -20.60 -5.40
CA ASN A 478 -30.12 -20.46 -6.65
C ASN A 478 -30.77 -21.79 -7.08
N ASP A 479 -31.48 -22.43 -6.13
CA ASP A 479 -32.17 -23.73 -6.28
C ASP A 479 -31.26 -24.93 -6.62
N GLN A 480 -29.95 -24.78 -6.61
CA GLN A 480 -28.96 -25.84 -6.79
C GLN A 480 -28.43 -26.35 -5.44
N LYS A 481 -28.39 -27.66 -5.25
CA LYS A 481 -27.80 -28.30 -4.07
C LYS A 481 -26.29 -28.10 -4.05
N ILE A 482 -25.75 -27.72 -2.90
CA ILE A 482 -24.32 -27.46 -2.71
C ILE A 482 -23.73 -28.56 -1.83
N SER A 483 -22.69 -29.22 -2.32
CA SER A 483 -21.95 -30.28 -1.62
C SER A 483 -20.48 -29.93 -1.40
N SER A 484 -19.95 -28.94 -2.13
CA SER A 484 -18.56 -28.49 -2.01
C SER A 484 -18.44 -26.98 -2.24
N PRO A 485 -17.38 -26.34 -1.68
CA PRO A 485 -17.08 -24.93 -1.92
C PRO A 485 -16.97 -24.56 -3.40
N GLU A 486 -16.38 -25.45 -4.23
CA GLU A 486 -16.18 -25.21 -5.66
C GLU A 486 -17.51 -25.16 -6.45
N GLN A 487 -18.58 -25.80 -5.92
CA GLN A 487 -19.92 -25.67 -6.51
C GLN A 487 -20.51 -24.29 -6.24
N LEU A 488 -20.34 -23.77 -5.02
CA LEU A 488 -20.73 -22.40 -4.67
C LEU A 488 -20.00 -21.39 -5.55
N GLU A 489 -18.68 -21.53 -5.67
CA GLU A 489 -17.84 -20.67 -6.50
C GLU A 489 -18.32 -20.59 -7.95
N ARG A 490 -18.60 -21.74 -8.56
CA ARG A 490 -19.12 -21.78 -9.93
C ARG A 490 -20.45 -21.05 -10.11
N ILE A 491 -21.32 -21.09 -9.10
CA ILE A 491 -22.62 -20.39 -9.16
C ILE A 491 -22.39 -18.88 -9.05
N VAL A 492 -21.57 -18.44 -8.09
CA VAL A 492 -21.23 -17.03 -7.88
C VAL A 492 -20.55 -16.46 -9.12
N ASP A 493 -19.55 -17.16 -9.65
CA ASP A 493 -18.85 -16.79 -10.90
C ASP A 493 -19.81 -16.65 -12.09
N LYS A 494 -20.78 -17.56 -12.20
CA LYS A 494 -21.78 -17.51 -13.27
C LYS A 494 -22.65 -16.25 -13.16
N VAL A 495 -23.06 -15.90 -11.94
CA VAL A 495 -23.87 -14.70 -11.68
C VAL A 495 -23.06 -13.42 -11.92
N LEU A 496 -21.79 -13.38 -11.45
CA LEU A 496 -20.90 -12.23 -11.64
C LEU A 496 -20.58 -11.97 -13.12
N LYS A 497 -20.49 -13.04 -13.95
CA LYS A 497 -20.21 -12.94 -15.39
C LYS A 497 -21.43 -12.62 -16.25
N GLY A 498 -22.59 -12.38 -15.65
CA GLY A 498 -23.84 -12.08 -16.39
C GLY A 498 -24.45 -13.28 -17.12
N ASN A 499 -23.92 -14.51 -16.96
CA ASN A 499 -24.48 -15.75 -17.50
C ASN A 499 -25.52 -16.37 -16.55
N GLY A 500 -26.32 -15.53 -15.90
CA GLY A 500 -27.42 -15.95 -15.02
C GLY A 500 -28.51 -16.72 -15.76
N ASP A 501 -29.34 -17.43 -14.99
CA ASP A 501 -30.52 -18.14 -15.50
C ASP A 501 -31.50 -17.13 -16.13
N ASP A 502 -32.06 -17.42 -17.32
CA ASP A 502 -33.02 -16.58 -18.08
C ASP A 502 -34.25 -16.11 -17.27
N ARG A 503 -34.39 -16.59 -16.03
CA ARG A 503 -35.43 -16.22 -15.07
C ARG A 503 -35.16 -14.93 -14.30
N TYR A 504 -33.95 -14.38 -14.37
CA TYR A 504 -33.53 -13.16 -13.70
C TYR A 504 -32.97 -12.20 -14.76
N ASN A 505 -33.31 -10.93 -14.68
CA ASN A 505 -32.81 -9.91 -15.61
C ASN A 505 -31.27 -9.85 -15.57
N GLU A 506 -30.63 -9.55 -16.70
CA GLU A 506 -29.17 -9.45 -16.82
C GLU A 506 -28.52 -8.47 -15.82
N ASP A 507 -29.32 -7.57 -15.23
CA ASP A 507 -28.90 -6.58 -14.22
C ASP A 507 -28.96 -7.10 -12.77
N ASP A 508 -29.57 -8.28 -12.52
CA ASP A 508 -29.81 -8.79 -11.17
C ASP A 508 -28.66 -9.73 -10.72
N ARG A 509 -27.59 -9.11 -10.18
CA ARG A 509 -26.40 -9.82 -9.64
C ARG A 509 -26.62 -10.28 -8.20
N TYR A 510 -27.62 -11.08 -7.92
CA TYR A 510 -27.81 -11.64 -6.58
C TYR A 510 -27.90 -13.16 -6.56
N ILE A 511 -27.59 -13.72 -5.40
CA ILE A 511 -27.78 -15.14 -5.11
C ILE A 511 -28.76 -15.32 -3.96
N VAL A 512 -29.56 -16.38 -4.03
CA VAL A 512 -30.44 -16.81 -2.95
C VAL A 512 -29.81 -18.00 -2.25
N VAL A 513 -29.39 -17.82 -1.01
CA VAL A 513 -28.73 -18.83 -0.18
C VAL A 513 -29.74 -19.38 0.82
N LYS A 514 -29.98 -20.69 0.80
CA LYS A 514 -30.86 -21.41 1.74
C LYS A 514 -30.04 -22.39 2.59
N GLY A 515 -30.27 -22.38 3.89
CA GLY A 515 -29.54 -23.23 4.80
C GLY A 515 -30.07 -23.17 6.21
N PHE A 516 -29.30 -23.65 7.18
CA PHE A 516 -29.69 -23.66 8.58
C PHE A 516 -28.48 -23.54 9.52
N TYR A 517 -28.72 -23.19 10.76
CA TYR A 517 -27.74 -23.30 11.83
C TYR A 517 -27.89 -24.62 12.58
N PRO A 518 -26.84 -25.17 13.20
CA PRO A 518 -26.89 -26.43 13.96
C PRO A 518 -27.97 -26.47 15.07
N ASN A 519 -28.48 -25.30 15.48
CA ASN A 519 -29.60 -25.17 16.42
C ASN A 519 -31.00 -25.36 15.78
N GLY A 520 -31.05 -25.82 14.52
CA GLY A 520 -32.29 -26.12 13.77
C GLY A 520 -32.96 -24.91 13.10
N ARG A 521 -32.39 -23.69 13.21
CA ARG A 521 -33.00 -22.49 12.59
C ARG A 521 -32.67 -22.42 11.10
N THR A 522 -33.66 -22.68 10.27
CA THR A 522 -33.56 -22.50 8.81
C THR A 522 -33.64 -21.01 8.45
N LYS A 523 -32.81 -20.58 7.48
CA LYS A 523 -32.77 -19.21 6.98
C LYS A 523 -32.61 -19.20 5.45
N VAL A 524 -33.17 -18.15 4.86
CA VAL A 524 -32.97 -17.81 3.45
C VAL A 524 -32.42 -16.38 3.40
N TYR A 525 -31.36 -16.19 2.64
CA TYR A 525 -30.72 -14.90 2.44
C TYR A 525 -30.68 -14.59 0.94
N ALA A 526 -31.09 -13.39 0.56
CA ALA A 526 -30.81 -12.83 -0.75
C ALA A 526 -29.54 -11.95 -0.61
N ILE A 527 -28.52 -12.24 -1.37
CA ILE A 527 -27.20 -11.61 -1.29
C ILE A 527 -26.94 -10.92 -2.61
N ASP A 528 -26.87 -9.62 -2.56
CA ASP A 528 -26.49 -8.79 -3.71
C ASP A 528 -24.98 -8.90 -3.94
N LEU A 529 -24.58 -9.36 -5.13
CA LEU A 529 -23.19 -9.50 -5.56
C LEU A 529 -22.74 -8.27 -6.38
N ALA A 530 -23.64 -7.33 -6.71
CA ALA A 530 -23.26 -6.07 -7.30
C ALA A 530 -22.47 -5.23 -6.28
N GLU A 531 -21.50 -4.46 -6.76
CA GLU A 531 -20.64 -3.61 -5.94
C GLU A 531 -21.39 -2.48 -5.24
#